data_9f67606b2b3c12cb0ffc99df9a6e6b48
#
_entry.id   9f67606b2b3c12cb0ffc99df9a6e6b48
#
_cell.length_a   1.000
_cell.length_b   1.000
_cell.length_c   1.000
_cell.angle_alpha   90.00
_cell.angle_beta   90.00
_cell.angle_gamma   90.00
#
_symmetry.space_group_name_H-M   'P 1'
#
loop_
_entity.id
_entity.type
_entity.pdbx_description
1 polymer ?
#
loop_
_entity_poly.entity_id
_entity_poly.type
_entity_poly.pdbx_seq_one_letter_code
_entity_poly.pdbx_strand_id
1 'polypeptide(L)'
;RGRKSILASHVSQDRRFRFNSSSSRNDPLVHDWKTRVADQYTPPSHCQSVLLLLPCSERKPYRESQSHRRFSRHIPFTCVDQVMVTSPLGLVPRSLEDFWPAAHYDIPVTGDWDSDEISMIHDMVQSLADRIGYQIIINHSGISLSSIKGDFELIDTRQDSTAGSPESLERLQSTISEVVKRLEIRGPKGHRHRLEMYRSASRFLYGNDTWLSDVKIEGRPPRWRIEKEGKQIAQWHPRSGRFAFSKSSLNILNDGNVLPRIHLIPDVEWKGDIFVSIIESYPDGIREG
;
A
#
# COMPACT_ATOMS: atom_id res chain seq x y z
N ARG A 1 -7.35 -22.20 -13.39
CA ARG A 1 -7.32 -20.73 -13.59
C ARG A 1 -6.18 -20.21 -12.76
N GLY A 2 -5.09 -19.80 -13.43
CA GLY A 2 -3.84 -19.38 -12.80
C GLY A 2 -4.05 -18.19 -11.85
N ARG A 3 -3.29 -18.18 -10.75
CA ARG A 3 -3.24 -17.09 -9.80
C ARG A 3 -2.57 -15.91 -10.47
N LYS A 4 -3.27 -14.80 -10.55
CA LYS A 4 -2.70 -13.57 -11.09
C LYS A 4 -1.66 -13.05 -10.10
N SER A 5 -0.47 -12.76 -10.59
CA SER A 5 0.56 -12.05 -9.82
C SER A 5 0.01 -10.73 -9.29
N ILE A 6 0.51 -10.27 -8.14
CA ILE A 6 0.19 -8.93 -7.58
C ILE A 6 0.46 -7.84 -8.63
N LEU A 7 1.45 -8.03 -9.49
CA LEU A 7 1.80 -7.13 -10.59
C LEU A 7 0.79 -7.18 -11.75
N ALA A 8 0.11 -8.32 -11.93
CA ALA A 8 -0.85 -8.54 -13.01
C ALA A 8 -2.31 -8.31 -12.58
N SER A 9 -2.58 -7.43 -11.65
CA SER A 9 -3.84 -7.21 -10.96
C SER A 9 -5.03 -6.90 -11.88
N HIS A 10 -5.49 -7.92 -12.60
CA HIS A 10 -6.75 -7.93 -13.34
C HIS A 10 -7.79 -8.75 -12.58
N VAL A 11 -8.16 -8.32 -11.40
CA VAL A 11 -9.30 -8.92 -10.74
C VAL A 11 -10.53 -8.16 -11.18
N SER A 12 -11.49 -8.89 -11.78
CA SER A 12 -12.82 -8.39 -11.98
C SER A 12 -13.34 -7.85 -10.65
N GLN A 13 -13.94 -6.65 -10.65
CA GLN A 13 -14.48 -6.00 -9.46
C GLN A 13 -15.47 -6.84 -8.68
N ASP A 14 -16.05 -7.85 -9.33
CA ASP A 14 -17.04 -8.74 -8.75
C ASP A 14 -16.44 -9.92 -7.99
N ARG A 15 -15.12 -10.07 -7.96
CA ARG A 15 -14.42 -11.14 -7.25
C ARG A 15 -13.68 -10.61 -6.04
N ARG A 16 -14.37 -10.58 -4.91
CA ARG A 16 -13.74 -10.46 -3.60
C ARG A 16 -13.23 -11.84 -3.15
N PHE A 17 -12.00 -11.87 -2.66
CA PHE A 17 -11.49 -13.06 -1.99
C PHE A 17 -12.08 -13.16 -0.61
N ARG A 18 -12.66 -14.31 -0.29
CA ARG A 18 -13.09 -14.62 1.06
C ARG A 18 -11.94 -15.30 1.78
N PHE A 19 -11.35 -14.61 2.72
CA PHE A 19 -10.31 -15.16 3.59
C PHE A 19 -10.90 -15.55 4.95
N ASN A 20 -11.89 -16.44 4.94
CA ASN A 20 -12.70 -16.76 6.12
C ASN A 20 -12.16 -17.93 6.94
N SER A 21 -11.01 -18.49 6.59
CA SER A 21 -10.49 -19.69 7.27
C SER A 21 -9.02 -19.52 7.60
N SER A 22 -8.55 -20.30 8.60
CA SER A 22 -7.12 -20.38 8.94
C SER A 22 -6.25 -20.78 7.74
N SER A 23 -6.79 -21.55 6.79
CA SER A 23 -6.12 -21.91 5.55
C SER A 23 -5.84 -20.71 4.65
N SER A 24 -6.62 -19.62 4.76
CA SER A 24 -6.39 -18.38 3.99
C SER A 24 -5.10 -17.68 4.39
N ARG A 25 -4.63 -17.85 5.62
CA ARG A 25 -3.36 -17.28 6.10
C ARG A 25 -2.15 -17.88 5.40
N ASN A 26 -2.29 -19.14 4.96
CA ASN A 26 -1.26 -19.88 4.23
C ASN A 26 -1.41 -19.75 2.71
N ASP A 27 -2.34 -18.92 2.22
CA ASP A 27 -2.44 -18.66 0.80
C ASP A 27 -1.16 -17.98 0.30
N PRO A 28 -0.53 -18.50 -0.76
CA PRO A 28 0.69 -17.90 -1.33
C PRO A 28 0.55 -16.41 -1.65
N LEU A 29 -0.64 -15.94 -2.00
CA LEU A 29 -0.91 -14.52 -2.24
C LEU A 29 -0.76 -13.69 -0.95
N VAL A 30 -1.27 -14.22 0.17
CA VAL A 30 -1.16 -13.58 1.49
C VAL A 30 0.29 -13.58 1.95
N HIS A 31 1.00 -14.70 1.75
CA HIS A 31 2.42 -14.80 2.09
C HIS A 31 3.26 -13.80 1.28
N ASP A 32 3.08 -13.75 -0.04
CA ASP A 32 3.78 -12.81 -0.93
C ASP A 32 3.50 -11.35 -0.54
N TRP A 33 2.25 -11.01 -0.24
CA TRP A 33 1.91 -9.68 0.26
C TRP A 33 2.66 -9.32 1.53
N LYS A 34 2.62 -10.18 2.55
CA LYS A 34 3.28 -9.95 3.84
C LYS A 34 4.78 -9.74 3.67
N THR A 35 5.44 -10.64 2.96
CA THR A 35 6.87 -10.57 2.68
C THR A 35 7.22 -9.26 1.96
N ARG A 36 6.48 -8.92 0.92
CA ARG A 36 6.75 -7.70 0.16
C ARG A 36 6.49 -6.42 0.96
N VAL A 37 5.46 -6.39 1.80
CA VAL A 37 5.22 -5.22 2.66
C VAL A 37 6.34 -5.10 3.70
N ALA A 38 6.74 -6.20 4.33
CA ALA A 38 7.82 -6.19 5.31
C ALA A 38 9.15 -5.76 4.69
N ASP A 39 9.50 -6.29 3.50
CA ASP A 39 10.84 -6.18 2.93
C ASP A 39 11.00 -5.04 1.90
N GLN A 40 9.94 -4.67 1.20
CA GLN A 40 10.02 -3.78 0.04
C GLN A 40 9.23 -2.48 0.17
N TYR A 41 8.20 -2.45 1.04
CA TYR A 41 7.41 -1.23 1.17
C TYR A 41 8.27 -0.08 1.70
N THR A 42 8.20 1.04 1.00
CA THR A 42 8.84 2.30 1.42
C THR A 42 7.79 3.40 1.43
N PRO A 43 7.54 4.03 2.58
CA PRO A 43 6.57 5.11 2.66
C PRO A 43 7.01 6.33 1.82
N PRO A 44 6.11 7.28 1.56
CA PRO A 44 6.51 8.58 1.05
C PRO A 44 7.63 9.18 1.90
N SER A 45 8.62 9.84 1.27
CA SER A 45 9.83 10.32 1.95
C SER A 45 9.54 11.23 3.16
N HIS A 46 8.48 12.03 3.07
CA HIS A 46 8.04 12.90 4.17
C HIS A 46 7.26 12.19 5.28
N CYS A 47 7.05 10.88 5.19
CA CYS A 47 6.35 10.06 6.18
C CYS A 47 7.26 9.10 6.95
N GLN A 48 8.57 9.12 6.70
CA GLN A 48 9.51 8.13 7.24
C GLN A 48 9.83 8.31 8.73
N SER A 49 9.44 9.43 9.35
CA SER A 49 9.71 9.67 10.76
C SER A 49 8.66 9.10 11.71
N VAL A 50 7.41 8.97 11.25
CA VAL A 50 6.28 8.60 12.12
C VAL A 50 5.43 7.52 11.46
N LEU A 51 5.35 6.36 12.10
CA LEU A 51 4.41 5.29 11.77
C LEU A 51 3.14 5.43 12.61
N LEU A 52 1.98 5.43 11.97
CA LEU A 52 0.67 5.39 12.63
C LEU A 52 -0.05 4.08 12.27
N LEU A 53 -0.25 3.24 13.26
CA LEU A 53 -1.01 2.00 13.12
C LEU A 53 -2.49 2.24 13.42
N LEU A 54 -3.35 1.93 12.46
CA LEU A 54 -4.80 2.09 12.55
C LEU A 54 -5.48 0.71 12.50
N PRO A 55 -6.64 0.55 13.14
CA PRO A 55 -7.41 -0.68 13.02
C PRO A 55 -7.96 -0.84 11.60
N CYS A 56 -8.21 -2.08 11.20
CA CYS A 56 -8.90 -2.38 9.94
C CYS A 56 -10.38 -1.95 9.98
N SER A 57 -11.05 -2.14 8.85
CA SER A 57 -12.50 -2.03 8.74
C SER A 57 -13.01 -3.03 7.70
N GLU A 58 -14.28 -3.37 7.80
CA GLU A 58 -14.93 -4.30 6.87
C GLU A 58 -14.88 -3.78 5.43
N ARG A 59 -15.21 -2.49 5.25
CA ARG A 59 -15.24 -1.88 3.91
C ARG A 59 -13.83 -1.54 3.40
N LYS A 60 -13.54 -1.96 2.15
CA LYS A 60 -12.31 -1.65 1.41
C LYS A 60 -12.65 -0.90 0.10
N PRO A 61 -11.78 -0.05 -0.40
CA PRO A 61 -10.57 0.44 0.28
C PRO A 61 -10.93 1.17 1.59
N TYR A 62 -10.04 1.11 2.57
CA TYR A 62 -10.33 1.57 3.94
C TYR A 62 -10.81 3.02 4.02
N ARG A 63 -10.28 3.94 3.19
CA ARG A 63 -10.73 5.35 3.15
C ARG A 63 -12.22 5.51 2.88
N GLU A 64 -12.88 4.51 2.31
CA GLU A 64 -14.34 4.55 2.05
C GLU A 64 -15.18 4.10 3.25
N SER A 65 -14.56 3.51 4.27
CA SER A 65 -15.26 3.12 5.48
C SER A 65 -15.61 4.32 6.36
N GLN A 66 -16.66 4.17 7.16
CA GLN A 66 -17.10 5.22 8.08
C GLN A 66 -16.04 5.50 9.17
N SER A 67 -15.40 4.44 9.70
CA SER A 67 -14.35 4.55 10.71
C SER A 67 -13.14 5.33 10.18
N HIS A 68 -12.61 4.96 9.02
CA HIS A 68 -11.45 5.65 8.45
C HIS A 68 -11.74 7.09 7.98
N ARG A 69 -12.97 7.37 7.54
CA ARG A 69 -13.40 8.77 7.32
C ARG A 69 -13.40 9.59 8.61
N ARG A 70 -13.74 8.95 9.75
CA ARG A 70 -13.67 9.58 11.06
C ARG A 70 -12.21 9.81 11.47
N PHE A 71 -11.35 8.79 11.38
CA PHE A 71 -9.90 8.94 11.64
C PHE A 71 -9.28 10.06 10.80
N SER A 72 -9.56 10.11 9.50
CA SER A 72 -8.99 11.13 8.60
C SER A 72 -9.32 12.57 9.00
N ARG A 73 -10.44 12.80 9.70
CA ARG A 73 -10.77 14.15 10.23
C ARG A 73 -9.89 14.54 11.41
N HIS A 74 -9.39 13.56 12.16
CA HIS A 74 -8.51 13.75 13.32
C HIS A 74 -7.02 13.60 12.97
N ILE A 75 -6.70 13.27 11.71
CA ILE A 75 -5.34 13.13 11.19
C ILE A 75 -5.15 14.16 10.06
N PRO A 76 -5.05 15.47 10.35
CA PRO A 76 -4.97 16.51 9.32
C PRO A 76 -3.59 16.62 8.67
N PHE A 77 -2.64 15.76 9.04
CA PHE A 77 -1.26 15.80 8.60
C PHE A 77 -0.98 14.75 7.53
N THR A 78 -0.20 15.12 6.52
CA THR A 78 0.22 14.25 5.42
C THR A 78 1.62 13.65 5.62
N CYS A 79 2.28 13.98 6.73
CA CYS A 79 3.65 13.55 7.06
C CYS A 79 3.72 12.35 8.01
N VAL A 80 2.65 11.57 8.09
CA VAL A 80 2.55 10.39 8.93
C VAL A 80 2.24 9.18 8.05
N ASP A 81 3.04 8.12 8.18
CA ASP A 81 2.78 6.87 7.46
C ASP A 81 1.64 6.11 8.13
N GLN A 82 0.48 6.12 7.48
CA GLN A 82 -0.71 5.42 7.99
C GLN A 82 -0.71 3.98 7.49
N VAL A 83 -0.71 3.02 8.40
CA VAL A 83 -0.74 1.60 8.09
C VAL A 83 -1.87 0.92 8.84
N MET A 84 -2.76 0.25 8.11
CA MET A 84 -3.85 -0.52 8.70
C MET A 84 -3.35 -1.89 9.15
N VAL A 85 -3.69 -2.25 10.38
CA VAL A 85 -3.42 -3.57 10.96
C VAL A 85 -4.63 -4.46 10.69
N THR A 86 -4.42 -5.59 10.03
CA THR A 86 -5.51 -6.43 9.51
C THR A 86 -5.10 -7.90 9.40
N SER A 87 -6.06 -8.81 9.45
CA SER A 87 -5.89 -10.21 9.07
C SER A 87 -6.53 -10.47 7.70
N PRO A 88 -6.01 -11.39 6.87
CA PRO A 88 -4.76 -12.13 7.03
C PRO A 88 -3.52 -11.41 6.46
N LEU A 89 -3.68 -10.20 5.92
CA LEU A 89 -2.61 -9.48 5.23
C LEU A 89 -1.56 -8.86 6.18
N GLY A 90 -1.82 -8.83 7.49
CA GLY A 90 -0.95 -8.22 8.49
C GLY A 90 -1.01 -6.71 8.43
N LEU A 91 -0.24 -6.09 7.56
CA LEU A 91 -0.15 -4.65 7.39
C LEU A 91 -0.57 -4.21 5.99
N VAL A 92 -1.36 -3.15 5.92
CA VAL A 92 -1.77 -2.51 4.67
C VAL A 92 -1.46 -1.02 4.75
N PRO A 93 -0.38 -0.55 4.13
CA PRO A 93 -0.07 0.87 4.02
C PRO A 93 -1.15 1.66 3.27
N ARG A 94 -1.40 2.90 3.69
CA ARG A 94 -2.39 3.78 3.06
C ARG A 94 -2.12 4.02 1.57
N SER A 95 -0.86 4.07 1.16
CA SER A 95 -0.47 4.20 -0.24
C SER A 95 -0.80 2.97 -1.08
N LEU A 96 -1.03 1.82 -0.44
CA LEU A 96 -1.29 0.53 -1.09
C LEU A 96 -2.73 0.03 -0.91
N GLU A 97 -3.59 0.76 -0.20
CA GLU A 97 -4.96 0.30 0.12
C GLU A 97 -5.87 0.07 -1.11
N ASP A 98 -5.50 0.63 -2.26
CA ASP A 98 -6.22 0.45 -3.53
C ASP A 98 -5.73 -0.75 -4.34
N PHE A 99 -4.61 -1.35 -3.95
CA PHE A 99 -3.96 -2.39 -4.74
C PHE A 99 -4.47 -3.78 -4.38
N TRP A 100 -4.31 -4.69 -5.33
CA TRP A 100 -4.54 -6.11 -5.11
C TRP A 100 -3.44 -6.69 -4.19
N PRO A 101 -3.78 -7.49 -3.19
CA PRO A 101 -5.12 -7.96 -2.77
C PRO A 101 -5.82 -7.02 -1.79
N ALA A 102 -5.20 -5.95 -1.29
CA ALA A 102 -5.67 -5.14 -0.16
C ALA A 102 -7.07 -4.52 -0.37
N ALA A 103 -7.41 -4.15 -1.60
CA ALA A 103 -8.72 -3.58 -1.91
C ALA A 103 -9.82 -4.63 -2.17
N HIS A 104 -9.48 -5.92 -2.26
CA HIS A 104 -10.34 -6.93 -2.88
C HIS A 104 -10.57 -8.18 -2.00
N TYR A 105 -10.28 -8.10 -0.71
CA TYR A 105 -10.60 -9.19 0.20
C TYR A 105 -11.75 -8.82 1.13
N ASP A 106 -12.48 -9.82 1.54
CA ASP A 106 -13.60 -9.69 2.46
C ASP A 106 -13.34 -10.59 3.67
N ILE A 107 -13.30 -9.99 4.85
CA ILE A 107 -13.15 -10.71 6.10
C ILE A 107 -13.98 -10.02 7.18
N PRO A 108 -14.71 -10.77 8.01
CA PRO A 108 -15.37 -10.21 9.16
C PRO A 108 -14.37 -9.57 10.11
N VAL A 109 -14.64 -8.36 10.57
CA VAL A 109 -13.84 -7.70 11.60
C VAL A 109 -14.41 -8.13 12.95
N THR A 110 -13.84 -9.18 13.54
CA THR A 110 -14.26 -9.69 14.85
C THR A 110 -13.66 -8.89 15.99
N GLY A 111 -12.49 -8.30 15.76
CA GLY A 111 -11.70 -7.66 16.83
C GLY A 111 -10.89 -8.64 17.68
N ASP A 112 -11.09 -9.93 17.48
CA ASP A 112 -10.36 -11.00 18.17
C ASP A 112 -9.16 -11.43 17.32
N TRP A 113 -8.00 -11.39 17.92
CA TRP A 113 -6.73 -11.78 17.31
C TRP A 113 -6.18 -13.03 18.02
N ASP A 114 -5.83 -14.04 17.26
CA ASP A 114 -5.11 -15.17 17.84
C ASP A 114 -3.60 -14.87 17.98
N SER A 115 -2.90 -15.76 18.70
CA SER A 115 -1.47 -15.60 18.99
C SER A 115 -0.61 -15.52 17.73
N ASP A 116 -0.96 -16.30 16.70
CA ASP A 116 -0.20 -16.36 15.45
C ASP A 116 -0.37 -15.09 14.63
N GLU A 117 -1.59 -14.53 14.63
CA GLU A 117 -1.87 -13.24 13.99
C GLU A 117 -1.13 -12.10 14.67
N ILE A 118 -1.12 -12.09 16.00
CA ILE A 118 -0.38 -11.09 16.79
C ILE A 118 1.11 -11.21 16.52
N SER A 119 1.67 -12.42 16.56
CA SER A 119 3.09 -12.65 16.29
C SER A 119 3.47 -12.18 14.89
N MET A 120 2.69 -12.55 13.88
CA MET A 120 2.89 -12.13 12.50
C MET A 120 2.88 -10.60 12.36
N ILE A 121 1.94 -9.91 13.02
CA ILE A 121 1.87 -8.46 12.98
C ILE A 121 3.09 -7.83 13.67
N HIS A 122 3.52 -8.40 14.80
CA HIS A 122 4.74 -7.95 15.49
C HIS A 122 5.96 -8.05 14.58
N ASP A 123 6.15 -9.21 13.92
CA ASP A 123 7.27 -9.43 13.01
C ASP A 123 7.27 -8.42 11.85
N MET A 124 6.09 -8.16 11.27
CA MET A 124 5.96 -7.17 10.19
C MET A 124 6.21 -5.73 10.66
N VAL A 125 5.69 -5.34 11.83
CA VAL A 125 5.92 -3.99 12.38
C VAL A 125 7.39 -3.83 12.76
N GLN A 126 8.01 -4.86 13.37
CA GLN A 126 9.43 -4.86 13.68
C GLN A 126 10.29 -4.69 12.43
N SER A 127 10.02 -5.48 11.38
CA SER A 127 10.74 -5.39 10.11
C SER A 127 10.61 -4.00 9.47
N LEU A 128 9.41 -3.40 9.50
CA LEU A 128 9.22 -2.03 9.02
C LEU A 128 9.98 -1.02 9.86
N ALA A 129 9.93 -1.14 11.20
CA ALA A 129 10.60 -0.21 12.10
C ALA A 129 12.12 -0.24 11.89
N ASP A 130 12.71 -1.44 11.82
CA ASP A 130 14.15 -1.64 11.63
C ASP A 130 14.63 -1.12 10.27
N ARG A 131 13.83 -1.34 9.22
CA ARG A 131 14.23 -1.00 7.84
C ARG A 131 14.00 0.49 7.51
N ILE A 132 12.92 1.08 7.98
CA ILE A 132 12.58 2.48 7.69
C ILE A 132 13.25 3.43 8.70
N GLY A 133 13.42 3.00 9.94
CA GLY A 133 13.99 3.82 11.01
C GLY A 133 13.04 4.90 11.52
N TYR A 134 11.77 4.55 11.75
CA TYR A 134 10.82 5.48 12.35
C TYR A 134 11.31 5.93 13.72
N GLN A 135 11.18 7.22 13.98
CA GLN A 135 11.50 7.80 15.30
C GLN A 135 10.36 7.59 16.30
N ILE A 136 9.12 7.53 15.78
CA ILE A 136 7.92 7.38 16.61
C ILE A 136 6.95 6.40 15.95
N ILE A 137 6.42 5.50 16.77
CA ILE A 137 5.32 4.62 16.39
C ILE A 137 4.10 4.98 17.24
N ILE A 138 3.04 5.47 16.60
CA ILE A 138 1.76 5.76 17.23
C ILE A 138 0.84 4.55 17.00
N ASN A 139 0.46 3.90 18.09
CA ASN A 139 -0.44 2.76 18.03
C ASN A 139 -1.89 3.18 18.34
N HIS A 140 -2.75 3.10 17.32
CA HIS A 140 -4.20 3.26 17.46
C HIS A 140 -4.94 1.99 17.04
N SER A 141 -4.21 0.90 16.73
CA SER A 141 -4.79 -0.35 16.22
C SER A 141 -5.54 -1.16 17.28
N GLY A 142 -5.07 -1.11 18.53
CA GLY A 142 -5.56 -1.88 19.65
C GLY A 142 -4.86 -3.22 19.87
N ILE A 143 -3.83 -3.54 19.08
CA ILE A 143 -2.93 -4.66 19.33
C ILE A 143 -1.82 -4.16 20.26
N SER A 144 -1.49 -4.93 21.31
CA SER A 144 -0.34 -4.62 22.15
C SER A 144 0.94 -4.77 21.35
N LEU A 145 1.83 -3.77 21.41
CA LEU A 145 3.14 -3.77 20.74
C LEU A 145 4.31 -3.84 21.72
N SER A 146 4.08 -4.33 22.92
CA SER A 146 5.09 -4.36 24.01
C SER A 146 6.32 -5.22 23.71
N SER A 147 6.23 -6.15 22.74
CA SER A 147 7.35 -7.00 22.30
C SER A 147 8.27 -6.34 21.28
N ILE A 148 7.82 -5.28 20.62
CA ILE A 148 8.58 -4.58 19.57
C ILE A 148 9.65 -3.71 20.22
N LYS A 149 10.87 -3.79 19.69
CA LYS A 149 12.04 -3.09 20.24
C LYS A 149 12.74 -2.30 19.15
N GLY A 150 13.34 -1.19 19.52
CA GLY A 150 14.09 -0.34 18.60
C GLY A 150 14.36 1.03 19.18
N ASP A 151 15.04 1.85 18.42
CA ASP A 151 15.33 3.25 18.76
C ASP A 151 14.17 4.16 18.31
N PHE A 152 12.99 3.91 18.86
CA PHE A 152 11.78 4.68 18.60
C PHE A 152 10.95 4.84 19.87
N GLU A 153 10.17 5.90 19.92
CA GLU A 153 9.14 6.09 20.95
C GLU A 153 7.85 5.40 20.54
N LEU A 154 7.28 4.56 21.41
CA LEU A 154 5.99 3.91 21.20
C LEU A 154 4.90 4.62 22.02
N ILE A 155 3.86 5.12 21.35
CA ILE A 155 2.76 5.85 21.98
C ILE A 155 1.44 5.14 21.68
N ASP A 156 0.75 4.66 22.71
CA ASP A 156 -0.60 4.10 22.57
C ASP A 156 -1.66 5.19 22.76
N THR A 157 -2.51 5.38 21.77
CA THR A 157 -3.57 6.40 21.80
C THR A 157 -4.95 5.82 22.07
N ARG A 158 -5.10 4.50 22.06
CA ARG A 158 -6.38 3.86 22.41
C ARG A 158 -6.51 3.66 23.90
N GLN A 159 -5.46 3.20 24.54
CA GLN A 159 -5.54 2.70 25.91
C GLN A 159 -6.69 1.65 26.00
N ASP A 160 -7.58 1.76 26.97
CA ASP A 160 -8.75 0.86 27.11
C ASP A 160 -9.99 1.31 26.33
N SER A 161 -9.88 2.35 25.51
CA SER A 161 -10.99 2.92 24.75
C SER A 161 -11.18 2.23 23.40
N THR A 162 -12.40 2.29 22.84
CA THR A 162 -12.62 1.88 21.46
C THR A 162 -11.96 2.87 20.49
N ALA A 163 -11.50 2.39 19.33
CA ALA A 163 -10.81 3.23 18.36
C ALA A 163 -11.60 4.44 17.85
N GLY A 164 -12.92 4.37 17.90
CA GLY A 164 -13.81 5.43 17.41
C GLY A 164 -14.44 6.26 18.51
N SER A 165 -14.09 6.07 19.79
CA SER A 165 -14.62 6.89 20.86
C SER A 165 -14.10 8.33 20.78
N PRO A 166 -14.87 9.32 21.24
CA PRO A 166 -14.42 10.72 21.25
C PRO A 166 -13.07 10.89 21.93
N GLU A 167 -12.88 10.24 23.08
CA GLU A 167 -11.68 10.34 23.90
C GLU A 167 -10.46 9.77 23.20
N SER A 168 -10.58 8.61 22.51
CA SER A 168 -9.48 8.00 21.77
C SER A 168 -9.12 8.81 20.53
N LEU A 169 -10.09 9.41 19.87
CA LEU A 169 -9.88 10.26 18.70
C LEU A 169 -9.23 11.60 19.08
N GLU A 170 -9.62 12.17 20.21
CA GLU A 170 -8.99 13.39 20.73
C GLU A 170 -7.52 13.13 21.12
N ARG A 171 -7.25 12.00 21.81
CA ARG A 171 -5.86 11.58 22.11
C ARG A 171 -5.05 11.36 20.82
N LEU A 172 -5.63 10.69 19.82
CA LEU A 172 -4.99 10.48 18.52
C LEU A 172 -4.60 11.83 17.89
N GLN A 173 -5.53 12.78 17.84
CA GLN A 173 -5.30 14.09 17.24
C GLN A 173 -4.26 14.91 18.00
N SER A 174 -4.35 14.95 19.31
CA SER A 174 -3.39 15.69 20.16
C SER A 174 -2.00 15.09 20.06
N THR A 175 -1.87 13.77 20.16
CA THR A 175 -0.58 13.06 20.02
C THR A 175 0.07 13.34 18.67
N ILE A 176 -0.67 13.18 17.56
CA ILE A 176 -0.09 13.46 16.24
C ILE A 176 0.34 14.92 16.11
N SER A 177 -0.47 15.86 16.62
CA SER A 177 -0.16 17.29 16.56
C SER A 177 1.11 17.63 17.35
N GLU A 178 1.26 17.06 18.53
CA GLU A 178 2.46 17.19 19.37
C GLU A 178 3.70 16.62 18.69
N VAL A 179 3.59 15.38 18.19
CA VAL A 179 4.68 14.67 17.51
C VAL A 179 5.14 15.44 16.26
N VAL A 180 4.22 15.86 15.41
CA VAL A 180 4.52 16.64 14.20
C VAL A 180 5.20 17.96 14.52
N LYS A 181 4.77 18.62 15.60
CA LYS A 181 5.39 19.86 16.09
C LYS A 181 6.79 19.60 16.65
N ARG A 182 6.94 18.57 17.49
CA ARG A 182 8.22 18.21 18.15
C ARG A 182 9.30 17.82 17.14
N LEU A 183 8.92 17.07 16.11
CA LEU A 183 9.85 16.65 15.04
C LEU A 183 10.01 17.69 13.93
N GLU A 184 9.28 18.79 13.98
CA GLU A 184 9.27 19.86 12.96
C GLU A 184 9.00 19.34 11.53
N ILE A 185 8.31 18.18 11.41
CA ILE A 185 8.04 17.56 10.12
C ILE A 185 6.84 18.18 9.44
N ARG A 186 6.92 18.23 8.09
CA ARG A 186 5.85 18.74 7.24
C ARG A 186 5.67 17.85 6.02
N GLY A 187 4.44 17.69 5.60
CA GLY A 187 4.11 16.96 4.38
C GLY A 187 3.51 17.87 3.30
N PRO A 188 3.71 17.55 2.03
CA PRO A 188 3.07 18.23 0.92
C PRO A 188 1.55 18.04 0.98
N LYS A 189 0.81 18.95 0.35
CA LYS A 189 -0.66 18.90 0.28
C LYS A 189 -1.13 18.71 -1.17
N GLY A 190 -2.38 18.34 -1.34
CA GLY A 190 -3.03 18.26 -2.65
C GLY A 190 -2.31 17.32 -3.62
N HIS A 191 -2.06 17.80 -4.83
CA HIS A 191 -1.46 17.01 -5.91
C HIS A 191 -0.03 16.55 -5.61
N ARG A 192 0.75 17.31 -4.86
CA ARG A 192 2.11 16.91 -4.45
C ARG A 192 2.08 15.73 -3.49
N HIS A 193 1.19 15.76 -2.49
CA HIS A 193 1.00 14.60 -1.61
C HIS A 193 0.56 13.37 -2.42
N ARG A 194 -0.36 13.53 -3.35
CA ARG A 194 -0.82 12.45 -4.22
C ARG A 194 0.32 11.85 -5.03
N LEU A 195 1.20 12.68 -5.57
CA LEU A 195 2.37 12.21 -6.31
C LEU A 195 3.30 11.36 -5.42
N GLU A 196 3.56 11.78 -4.19
CA GLU A 196 4.41 11.01 -3.27
C GLU A 196 3.77 9.66 -2.90
N MET A 197 2.45 9.61 -2.74
CA MET A 197 1.74 8.34 -2.55
C MET A 197 1.88 7.43 -3.77
N TYR A 198 1.82 7.98 -4.98
CA TYR A 198 2.01 7.20 -6.21
C TYR A 198 3.47 6.74 -6.39
N ARG A 199 4.45 7.52 -5.96
CA ARG A 199 5.85 7.12 -5.94
C ARG A 199 6.06 5.93 -5.01
N SER A 200 5.54 5.99 -3.77
CA SER A 200 5.56 4.87 -2.83
C SER A 200 4.94 3.61 -3.44
N ALA A 201 3.75 3.75 -4.04
CA ALA A 201 3.08 2.66 -4.72
C ALA A 201 3.86 2.12 -5.93
N SER A 202 4.49 2.99 -6.71
CA SER A 202 5.30 2.59 -7.87
C SER A 202 6.55 1.79 -7.45
N ARG A 203 7.25 2.23 -6.40
CA ARG A 203 8.38 1.47 -5.83
C ARG A 203 7.95 0.07 -5.40
N PHE A 204 6.81 -0.04 -4.74
CA PHE A 204 6.27 -1.32 -4.31
C PHE A 204 5.86 -2.22 -5.49
N LEU A 205 5.24 -1.68 -6.53
CA LEU A 205 4.73 -2.44 -7.68
C LEU A 205 5.81 -2.80 -8.68
N TYR A 206 6.72 -1.87 -8.95
CA TYR A 206 7.65 -1.91 -10.07
C TYR A 206 9.13 -1.84 -9.67
N GLY A 207 9.42 -1.79 -8.36
CA GLY A 207 10.77 -1.67 -7.84
C GLY A 207 11.38 -0.27 -7.91
N ASN A 208 10.77 0.66 -8.65
CA ASN A 208 11.23 2.04 -8.75
C ASN A 208 10.08 3.02 -9.09
N ASP A 209 10.39 4.30 -9.06
CA ASP A 209 9.45 5.39 -9.36
C ASP A 209 10.03 6.42 -10.35
N THR A 210 11.05 6.05 -11.11
CA THR A 210 11.78 6.93 -12.03
C THR A 210 10.88 7.58 -13.09
N TRP A 211 9.85 6.87 -13.54
CA TRP A 211 8.88 7.35 -14.51
C TRP A 211 7.99 8.49 -13.99
N LEU A 212 7.95 8.67 -12.66
CA LEU A 212 7.24 9.75 -11.97
C LEU A 212 8.12 11.01 -11.73
N SER A 213 9.28 11.06 -12.33
CA SER A 213 10.14 12.27 -12.29
C SER A 213 9.58 13.34 -13.21
N ASP A 214 9.50 14.58 -12.70
CA ASP A 214 9.04 15.77 -13.42
C ASP A 214 7.64 15.66 -14.02
N VAL A 215 6.75 14.93 -13.33
CA VAL A 215 5.35 14.80 -13.73
C VAL A 215 4.44 15.76 -12.97
N LYS A 216 3.29 16.01 -13.55
CA LYS A 216 2.16 16.71 -12.92
C LYS A 216 1.00 15.74 -12.72
N ILE A 217 0.33 15.85 -11.58
CA ILE A 217 -0.93 15.16 -11.33
C ILE A 217 -2.05 16.13 -11.64
N GLU A 218 -2.92 15.74 -12.57
CA GLU A 218 -4.04 16.56 -13.03
C GLU A 218 -5.38 15.81 -12.85
N GLY A 219 -6.47 16.57 -12.82
CA GLY A 219 -7.83 16.02 -12.74
C GLY A 219 -8.43 16.07 -11.34
N ARG A 220 -9.47 15.27 -11.15
CA ARG A 220 -10.24 15.17 -9.89
C ARG A 220 -10.48 13.72 -9.50
N PRO A 221 -10.64 13.42 -8.21
CA PRO A 221 -11.03 12.08 -7.79
C PRO A 221 -12.30 11.61 -8.53
N PRO A 222 -12.38 10.34 -8.90
CA PRO A 222 -11.39 9.29 -8.71
C PRO A 222 -10.39 9.15 -9.87
N ARG A 223 -10.48 10.00 -10.88
CA ARG A 223 -9.68 9.89 -12.12
C ARG A 223 -8.55 10.89 -12.10
N TRP A 224 -7.36 10.43 -11.72
CA TRP A 224 -6.15 11.23 -11.75
C TRP A 224 -5.33 10.90 -12.98
N ARG A 225 -4.93 11.95 -13.72
CA ARG A 225 -4.02 11.83 -14.86
C ARG A 225 -2.62 12.20 -14.42
N ILE A 226 -1.66 11.51 -14.97
CA ILE A 226 -0.23 11.77 -14.78
C ILE A 226 0.30 12.28 -16.11
N GLU A 227 0.80 13.49 -16.11
CA GLU A 227 1.25 14.19 -17.30
C GLU A 227 2.73 14.55 -17.20
N LYS A 228 3.45 14.38 -18.29
CA LYS A 228 4.84 14.81 -18.46
C LYS A 228 4.94 15.58 -19.78
N GLU A 229 5.54 16.78 -19.75
CA GLU A 229 5.71 17.63 -20.93
C GLU A 229 4.41 17.87 -21.72
N GLY A 230 3.30 18.07 -20.99
CA GLY A 230 1.98 18.29 -21.60
C GLY A 230 1.30 17.06 -22.21
N LYS A 231 1.89 15.89 -22.08
CA LYS A 231 1.31 14.62 -22.56
C LYS A 231 0.89 13.74 -21.40
N GLN A 232 -0.31 13.14 -21.49
CA GLN A 232 -0.71 12.14 -20.53
C GLN A 232 0.14 10.87 -20.72
N ILE A 233 0.88 10.46 -19.69
CA ILE A 233 1.69 9.24 -19.68
C ILE A 233 1.00 8.11 -18.96
N ALA A 234 0.16 8.40 -17.96
CA ALA A 234 -0.61 7.39 -17.26
C ALA A 234 -1.90 7.97 -16.67
N GLN A 235 -2.80 7.08 -16.30
CA GLN A 235 -3.99 7.37 -15.52
C GLN A 235 -4.13 6.39 -14.37
N TRP A 236 -4.44 6.91 -13.19
CA TRP A 236 -4.79 6.06 -12.06
C TRP A 236 -6.21 5.51 -12.21
N HIS A 237 -6.35 4.20 -12.10
CA HIS A 237 -7.62 3.50 -12.11
C HIS A 237 -7.95 2.92 -10.72
N PRO A 238 -8.72 3.65 -9.88
CA PRO A 238 -8.98 3.25 -8.49
C PRO A 238 -9.71 1.90 -8.38
N ARG A 239 -10.56 1.58 -9.34
CA ARG A 239 -11.30 0.31 -9.34
C ARG A 239 -10.43 -0.92 -9.60
N SER A 240 -9.38 -0.78 -10.38
CA SER A 240 -8.45 -1.88 -10.68
C SER A 240 -7.15 -1.78 -9.86
N GLY A 241 -7.01 -0.71 -9.06
CA GLY A 241 -5.82 -0.49 -8.25
C GLY A 241 -4.53 -0.50 -9.08
N ARG A 242 -4.51 0.18 -10.23
CA ARG A 242 -3.35 0.18 -11.13
C ARG A 242 -3.23 1.48 -11.91
N PHE A 243 -2.02 1.70 -12.41
CA PHE A 243 -1.76 2.70 -13.43
C PHE A 243 -2.08 2.12 -14.82
N ALA A 244 -2.89 2.83 -15.59
CA ALA A 244 -3.07 2.57 -17.00
C ALA A 244 -2.11 3.47 -17.77
N PHE A 245 -1.09 2.89 -18.34
CA PHE A 245 -0.09 3.59 -19.12
C PHE A 245 -0.58 3.90 -20.52
N SER A 246 -0.22 5.06 -21.04
CA SER A 246 -0.50 5.46 -22.41
C SER A 246 0.66 5.06 -23.33
N LYS A 247 0.41 5.04 -24.65
CA LYS A 247 1.47 4.77 -25.63
C LYS A 247 2.64 5.74 -25.52
N SER A 248 2.38 7.00 -25.13
CA SER A 248 3.44 8.01 -24.94
C SER A 248 4.38 7.74 -23.76
N SER A 249 4.04 6.83 -22.85
CA SER A 249 4.91 6.46 -21.72
C SER A 249 5.91 5.34 -22.04
N LEU A 250 5.78 4.63 -23.17
CA LEU A 250 6.57 3.43 -23.45
C LEU A 250 8.08 3.65 -23.35
N ASN A 251 8.60 4.74 -23.94
CA ASN A 251 10.03 5.05 -23.84
C ASN A 251 10.45 5.32 -22.39
N ILE A 252 9.66 6.11 -21.65
CA ILE A 252 9.93 6.44 -20.25
C ILE A 252 9.99 5.18 -19.38
N LEU A 253 9.04 4.26 -19.60
CA LEU A 253 8.97 2.99 -18.86
C LEU A 253 10.12 2.05 -19.25
N ASN A 254 10.46 2.02 -20.53
CA ASN A 254 11.57 1.23 -21.04
C ASN A 254 12.91 1.73 -20.49
N ASP A 255 13.19 3.01 -20.61
CA ASP A 255 14.43 3.62 -20.15
C ASP A 255 14.58 3.56 -18.63
N GLY A 256 13.47 3.68 -17.91
CA GLY A 256 13.39 3.56 -16.46
C GLY A 256 13.43 2.12 -15.94
N ASN A 257 13.38 1.12 -16.80
CA ASN A 257 13.28 -0.30 -16.42
C ASN A 257 12.13 -0.57 -15.43
N VAL A 258 10.98 0.05 -15.67
CA VAL A 258 9.83 0.05 -14.73
C VAL A 258 8.99 -1.22 -14.86
N LEU A 259 8.82 -1.70 -16.09
CA LEU A 259 7.99 -2.88 -16.35
C LEU A 259 8.86 -4.09 -16.71
N PRO A 260 8.43 -5.29 -16.31
CA PRO A 260 9.11 -6.51 -16.74
C PRO A 260 9.08 -6.62 -18.27
N ARG A 261 10.18 -7.08 -18.83
CA ARG A 261 10.32 -7.31 -20.28
C ARG A 261 10.25 -8.78 -20.56
N ILE A 262 9.52 -9.14 -21.59
CA ILE A 262 9.60 -10.47 -22.20
C ILE A 262 10.44 -10.36 -23.47
N HIS A 263 11.26 -11.36 -23.72
CA HIS A 263 12.01 -11.48 -24.96
C HIS A 263 11.30 -12.49 -25.85
N LEU A 264 11.10 -12.11 -27.09
CA LEU A 264 10.52 -13.00 -28.09
C LEU A 264 11.62 -13.68 -28.87
N ILE A 265 11.33 -14.88 -29.39
CA ILE A 265 12.25 -15.58 -30.30
C ILE A 265 12.60 -14.65 -31.48
N PRO A 266 13.88 -14.50 -31.83
CA PRO A 266 14.30 -13.65 -32.93
C PRO A 266 13.58 -14.03 -34.25
N ASP A 267 13.29 -13.04 -35.07
CA ASP A 267 12.72 -13.17 -36.39
C ASP A 267 11.29 -13.75 -36.48
N VAL A 268 10.58 -13.78 -35.35
CA VAL A 268 9.16 -14.17 -35.35
C VAL A 268 8.28 -12.96 -35.65
N GLU A 269 7.61 -12.99 -36.79
CA GLU A 269 6.52 -12.04 -37.06
C GLU A 269 5.25 -12.48 -36.34
N TRP A 270 4.69 -11.58 -35.53
CA TRP A 270 3.42 -11.83 -34.83
C TRP A 270 2.45 -10.66 -34.95
N LYS A 271 1.16 -10.95 -34.91
CA LYS A 271 0.08 -9.98 -34.87
C LYS A 271 -0.96 -10.44 -33.83
N GLY A 272 -1.43 -9.52 -33.01
CA GLY A 272 -2.42 -9.81 -31.97
C GLY A 272 -1.81 -10.31 -30.67
N ASP A 273 -2.30 -11.40 -30.10
CA ASP A 273 -1.88 -11.94 -28.82
C ASP A 273 -0.52 -12.61 -28.88
N ILE A 274 0.27 -12.46 -27.83
CA ILE A 274 1.58 -13.12 -27.68
C ILE A 274 1.33 -14.50 -27.07
N PHE A 275 1.70 -15.54 -27.82
CA PHE A 275 1.64 -16.93 -27.36
C PHE A 275 2.94 -17.32 -26.64
N VAL A 276 2.83 -18.19 -25.63
CA VAL A 276 3.98 -18.69 -24.86
C VAL A 276 5.04 -19.32 -25.78
N SER A 277 4.63 -19.94 -26.86
CA SER A 277 5.52 -20.58 -27.83
C SER A 277 6.48 -19.64 -28.55
N ILE A 278 6.22 -18.33 -28.55
CA ILE A 278 7.10 -17.32 -29.16
C ILE A 278 7.88 -16.52 -28.14
N ILE A 279 7.78 -16.84 -26.85
CA ILE A 279 8.55 -16.22 -25.78
C ILE A 279 9.86 -16.99 -25.59
N GLU A 280 10.99 -16.32 -25.80
CA GLU A 280 12.32 -16.87 -25.58
C GLU A 280 12.68 -16.85 -24.10
N SER A 281 12.43 -15.71 -23.43
CA SER A 281 12.72 -15.55 -22.02
C SER A 281 11.85 -14.47 -21.37
N TYR A 282 11.69 -14.58 -20.05
CA TYR A 282 10.99 -13.61 -19.24
C TYR A 282 11.64 -13.53 -17.84
N PRO A 283 11.50 -12.39 -17.14
CA PRO A 283 12.04 -12.22 -15.79
C PRO A 283 11.42 -13.17 -14.78
N ASP A 284 12.21 -13.54 -13.76
CA ASP A 284 11.69 -14.26 -12.59
C ASP A 284 10.51 -13.53 -11.95
N GLY A 285 9.51 -14.29 -11.53
CA GLY A 285 8.29 -13.74 -10.92
C GLY A 285 7.13 -13.49 -11.89
N ILE A 286 7.33 -13.57 -13.20
CA ILE A 286 6.22 -13.70 -14.15
C ILE A 286 5.78 -15.15 -14.12
N ARG A 287 4.56 -15.39 -13.66
CA ARG A 287 3.96 -16.73 -13.62
C ARG A 287 2.84 -16.83 -14.63
N GLU A 288 2.65 -18.00 -15.20
CA GLU A 288 1.48 -18.32 -16.00
C GLU A 288 0.20 -17.95 -15.22
N GLY A 289 -0.62 -17.11 -15.84
CA GLY A 289 -1.79 -16.50 -15.25
C GLY A 289 -3.06 -17.33 -15.31
#